data_a749e17783fbc6dfda6ce2427e74715d
#
_entry.id   a749e17783fbc6dfda6ce2427e74715d
#
_cell.length_a   1.000
_cell.length_b   1.000
_cell.length_c   1.000
_cell.angle_alpha   90.00
_cell.angle_beta   90.00
_cell.angle_gamma   90.00
#
_symmetry.space_group_name_H-M   'P 1'
#
loop_
_entity.id
_entity.type
_entity.pdbx_description
1 polymer ?
#
loop_
_entity_poly.entity_id
_entity_poly.type
_entity_poly.pdbx_seq_one_letter_code
_entity_poly.pdbx_strand_id
1 'polypeptide(L)'
;RTLVGKELDGFLEEIGVDAVYYENVKSIEEARKRLSNFSFPIVLKVSSKGQQGLPNKTDKEEKASIVKIARNREEFTKRFNELLDEAREKKIKYEAVTMQEFVSGVELALSLQKDPTFGHVIMFGFGGAFSDMHKDVAYRACPINDRDAGRMIEDLKSKKILKDGRMNLDLEKLRKALMKISKIPQKRRGLGEIGINPLIMNEDGLKAVNPRIVFD
;
A
#
# COMPACT_ATOMS: atom_id res chain seq x y z
N ARG A 1 11.53 -8.03 12.51
CA ARG A 1 10.18 -8.62 12.59
C ARG A 1 9.19 -7.81 11.79
N THR A 2 8.39 -8.43 10.92
CA THR A 2 7.31 -7.75 10.16
C THR A 2 5.97 -7.88 10.91
N LEU A 3 5.21 -6.80 11.02
CA LEU A 3 3.86 -6.84 11.58
C LEU A 3 2.89 -7.51 10.60
N VAL A 4 1.99 -8.35 11.12
CA VAL A 4 0.95 -9.05 10.34
C VAL A 4 -0.35 -9.15 11.13
N GLY A 5 -1.48 -9.34 10.43
CA GLY A 5 -2.79 -9.55 11.04
C GLY A 5 -3.17 -8.41 12.00
N LYS A 6 -3.76 -8.75 13.14
CA LYS A 6 -4.28 -7.78 14.11
C LYS A 6 -3.25 -6.76 14.61
N GLU A 7 -1.96 -7.12 14.67
CA GLU A 7 -0.92 -6.15 15.05
C GLU A 7 -0.72 -5.08 13.98
N LEU A 8 -0.77 -5.49 12.71
CA LEU A 8 -0.71 -4.57 11.58
C LEU A 8 -1.95 -3.67 11.54
N ASP A 9 -3.13 -4.25 11.70
CA ASP A 9 -4.39 -3.51 11.70
C ASP A 9 -4.42 -2.46 12.81
N GLY A 10 -4.06 -2.83 14.05
CA GLY A 10 -3.96 -1.89 15.16
C GLY A 10 -2.91 -0.79 14.96
N PHE A 11 -1.81 -1.10 14.27
CA PHE A 11 -0.80 -0.10 13.91
C PHE A 11 -1.35 0.90 12.88
N LEU A 12 -2.05 0.42 11.85
CA LEU A 12 -2.65 1.27 10.83
C LEU A 12 -3.73 2.18 11.42
N GLU A 13 -4.57 1.65 12.32
CA GLU A 13 -5.58 2.43 13.03
C GLU A 13 -4.94 3.55 13.87
N GLU A 14 -3.84 3.28 14.59
CA GLU A 14 -3.09 4.29 15.36
C GLU A 14 -2.69 5.49 14.49
N ILE A 15 -2.26 5.23 13.27
CA ILE A 15 -1.83 6.29 12.34
C ILE A 15 -2.99 6.91 11.54
N GLY A 16 -4.22 6.38 11.67
CA GLY A 16 -5.42 6.89 11.01
C GLY A 16 -5.55 6.45 9.55
N VAL A 17 -5.08 5.23 9.26
CA VAL A 17 -5.16 4.57 7.96
C VAL A 17 -5.89 3.25 8.11
N ASP A 18 -6.85 2.96 7.27
CA ASP A 18 -7.56 1.69 7.28
C ASP A 18 -6.82 0.65 6.41
N ALA A 19 -6.81 -0.61 6.81
CA ALA A 19 -6.35 -1.70 5.95
C ALA A 19 -7.42 -2.03 4.90
N VAL A 20 -6.99 -2.30 3.68
CA VAL A 20 -7.86 -2.87 2.64
C VAL A 20 -8.14 -4.32 3.01
N TYR A 21 -9.42 -4.73 2.97
CA TYR A 21 -9.79 -6.11 3.28
C TYR A 21 -9.24 -7.08 2.24
N TYR A 22 -8.66 -8.18 2.70
CA TYR A 22 -8.16 -9.24 1.84
C TYR A 22 -8.25 -10.62 2.48
N GLU A 23 -8.31 -11.65 1.66
CA GLU A 23 -8.20 -13.06 2.06
C GLU A 23 -7.24 -13.80 1.14
N ASN A 24 -6.50 -14.75 1.71
CA ASN A 24 -5.64 -15.64 0.95
C ASN A 24 -6.33 -16.98 0.74
N VAL A 25 -6.33 -17.46 -0.50
CA VAL A 25 -6.96 -18.71 -0.91
C VAL A 25 -6.00 -19.59 -1.69
N LYS A 26 -6.12 -20.90 -1.54
CA LYS A 26 -5.21 -21.86 -2.19
C LYS A 26 -5.80 -22.48 -3.46
N SER A 27 -7.12 -22.36 -3.66
CA SER A 27 -7.80 -22.91 -4.83
C SER A 27 -8.97 -22.03 -5.27
N ILE A 28 -9.46 -22.27 -6.49
CA ILE A 28 -10.66 -21.60 -7.01
C ILE A 28 -11.92 -22.00 -6.25
N GLU A 29 -12.00 -23.23 -5.73
CA GLU A 29 -13.11 -23.71 -4.92
C GLU A 29 -13.18 -22.96 -3.58
N GLU A 30 -12.02 -22.76 -2.93
CA GLU A 30 -11.93 -21.95 -1.72
C GLU A 30 -12.30 -20.48 -2.03
N ALA A 31 -11.77 -19.93 -3.12
CA ALA A 31 -12.05 -18.57 -3.56
C ALA A 31 -13.57 -18.35 -3.78
N ARG A 32 -14.27 -19.30 -4.41
CA ARG A 32 -15.71 -19.22 -4.62
C ARG A 32 -16.51 -19.22 -3.32
N LYS A 33 -16.07 -19.96 -2.31
CA LYS A 33 -16.72 -19.97 -0.97
C LYS A 33 -16.55 -18.63 -0.26
N ARG A 34 -15.48 -17.89 -0.54
CA ARG A 34 -15.17 -16.60 0.08
C ARG A 34 -15.79 -15.41 -0.65
N LEU A 35 -16.34 -15.60 -1.86
CA LEU A 35 -16.91 -14.50 -2.65
C LEU A 35 -17.99 -13.70 -1.94
N SER A 36 -18.73 -14.29 -0.99
CA SER A 36 -19.75 -13.60 -0.20
C SER A 36 -19.16 -12.51 0.72
N ASN A 37 -17.87 -12.58 1.01
CA ASN A 37 -17.17 -11.61 1.87
C ASN A 37 -16.71 -10.37 1.10
N PHE A 38 -16.90 -10.35 -0.22
CA PHE A 38 -16.42 -9.30 -1.10
C PHE A 38 -17.53 -8.68 -1.94
N SER A 39 -17.38 -7.39 -2.21
CA SER A 39 -18.12 -6.70 -3.27
C SER A 39 -17.25 -6.58 -4.52
N PHE A 40 -17.86 -6.69 -5.69
CA PHE A 40 -17.15 -6.47 -6.96
C PHE A 40 -16.98 -4.97 -7.23
N PRO A 41 -15.86 -4.58 -7.87
CA PRO A 41 -14.75 -5.40 -8.38
C PRO A 41 -13.90 -6.04 -7.29
N ILE A 42 -13.27 -7.21 -7.61
CA ILE A 42 -12.33 -7.90 -6.73
C ILE A 42 -10.95 -7.90 -7.38
N VAL A 43 -9.93 -7.55 -6.60
CA VAL A 43 -8.52 -7.67 -7.02
C VAL A 43 -8.02 -9.06 -6.68
N LEU A 44 -7.45 -9.73 -7.67
CA LEU A 44 -6.78 -11.03 -7.55
C LEU A 44 -5.29 -10.83 -7.75
N LYS A 45 -4.47 -11.34 -6.84
CA LYS A 45 -3.04 -11.10 -6.86
C LYS A 45 -2.25 -12.36 -6.49
N VAL A 46 -1.15 -12.60 -7.19
CA VAL A 46 -0.07 -13.47 -6.73
C VAL A 46 1.22 -12.68 -6.62
N SER A 47 2.00 -12.99 -5.59
CA SER A 47 3.31 -12.40 -5.37
C SER A 47 4.30 -13.48 -4.95
N SER A 48 5.56 -13.35 -5.34
CA SER A 48 6.61 -14.27 -4.92
C SER A 48 6.81 -14.22 -3.40
N LYS A 49 7.30 -15.32 -2.79
CA LYS A 49 7.63 -15.37 -1.35
C LYS A 49 8.47 -14.16 -0.94
N GLY A 50 8.07 -13.53 0.17
CA GLY A 50 8.77 -12.38 0.74
C GLY A 50 8.30 -11.00 0.24
N GLN A 51 7.33 -10.95 -0.68
CA GLN A 51 6.76 -9.71 -1.19
C GLN A 51 5.44 -9.32 -0.51
N GLN A 52 5.48 -9.10 0.78
CA GLN A 52 4.52 -8.20 1.41
C GLN A 52 5.24 -6.87 1.65
N GLY A 53 4.93 -5.85 0.86
CA GLY A 53 5.54 -4.51 0.99
C GLY A 53 6.34 -4.05 -0.24
N LEU A 54 6.94 -2.87 -0.15
CA LEU A 54 7.72 -2.22 -1.20
C LEU A 54 8.83 -3.10 -1.77
N PRO A 55 9.09 -3.08 -3.08
CA PRO A 55 10.24 -3.75 -3.65
C PRO A 55 11.52 -3.08 -3.10
N ASN A 56 12.32 -3.83 -2.35
CA ASN A 56 13.69 -3.40 -2.05
C ASN A 56 14.46 -3.36 -3.37
N LYS A 57 14.91 -2.19 -3.76
CA LYS A 57 15.70 -1.96 -5.01
C LYS A 57 17.08 -2.64 -5.02
N THR A 58 17.45 -3.39 -3.97
CA THR A 58 18.79 -3.97 -3.83
C THR A 58 18.91 -5.41 -4.33
N ASP A 59 17.81 -6.13 -4.54
CA ASP A 59 17.87 -7.49 -5.06
C ASP A 59 17.49 -7.51 -6.54
N LYS A 60 18.47 -7.85 -7.38
CA LYS A 60 18.37 -7.98 -8.85
C LYS A 60 17.41 -9.09 -9.32
N GLU A 61 16.74 -9.80 -8.44
CA GLU A 61 15.64 -10.68 -8.79
C GLU A 61 14.36 -9.83 -8.75
N GLU A 62 13.83 -9.48 -9.92
CA GLU A 62 12.50 -8.90 -10.08
C GLU A 62 11.48 -9.78 -9.37
N LYS A 63 11.08 -9.38 -8.19
CA LYS A 63 10.01 -10.04 -7.45
C LYS A 63 8.71 -9.77 -8.20
N ALA A 64 8.37 -10.67 -9.10
CA ALA A 64 7.22 -10.53 -9.96
C ALA A 64 5.92 -10.61 -9.16
N SER A 65 5.05 -9.66 -9.37
CA SER A 65 3.67 -9.65 -8.89
C SER A 65 2.73 -9.57 -10.09
N ILE A 66 1.68 -10.39 -10.10
CA ILE A 66 0.64 -10.32 -11.11
C ILE A 66 -0.66 -9.94 -10.45
N VAL A 67 -1.38 -9.02 -11.09
CA VAL A 67 -2.66 -8.53 -10.62
C VAL A 67 -3.70 -8.67 -11.73
N LYS A 68 -4.88 -9.18 -11.38
CA LYS A 68 -6.05 -9.21 -12.24
C LYS A 68 -7.24 -8.59 -11.48
N ILE A 69 -8.15 -7.98 -12.20
CA ILE A 69 -9.38 -7.42 -11.62
C ILE A 69 -10.56 -8.15 -12.21
N ALA A 70 -11.37 -8.77 -11.35
CA ALA A 70 -12.66 -9.33 -11.70
C ALA A 70 -13.75 -8.29 -11.42
N ARG A 71 -14.46 -7.84 -12.46
CA ARG A 71 -15.47 -6.79 -12.33
C ARG A 71 -16.81 -7.30 -11.85
N ASN A 72 -17.07 -8.59 -12.07
CA ASN A 72 -18.30 -9.26 -11.69
C ASN A 72 -18.05 -10.76 -11.48
N ARG A 73 -19.08 -11.48 -11.03
CA ARG A 73 -19.00 -12.93 -10.74
C ARG A 73 -18.70 -13.77 -11.99
N GLU A 74 -19.14 -13.35 -13.15
CA GLU A 74 -18.91 -14.07 -14.42
C GLU A 74 -17.45 -14.02 -14.83
N GLU A 75 -16.81 -12.86 -14.68
CA GLU A 75 -15.38 -12.68 -14.96
C GLU A 75 -14.47 -13.36 -13.93
N PHE A 76 -14.95 -13.58 -12.69
CA PHE A 76 -14.10 -14.00 -11.59
C PHE A 76 -13.30 -15.27 -11.88
N THR A 77 -13.98 -16.33 -12.32
CA THR A 77 -13.31 -17.63 -12.62
C THR A 77 -12.30 -17.48 -13.75
N LYS A 78 -12.65 -16.71 -14.79
CA LYS A 78 -11.76 -16.44 -15.92
C LYS A 78 -10.50 -15.71 -15.46
N ARG A 79 -10.66 -14.62 -14.71
CA ARG A 79 -9.53 -13.81 -14.20
C ARG A 79 -8.66 -14.59 -13.22
N PHE A 80 -9.26 -15.45 -12.40
CA PHE A 80 -8.51 -16.31 -11.49
C PHE A 80 -7.62 -17.30 -12.26
N ASN A 81 -8.14 -17.95 -13.29
CA ASN A 81 -7.37 -18.88 -14.12
C ASN A 81 -6.27 -18.14 -14.91
N GLU A 82 -6.59 -17.00 -15.54
CA GLU A 82 -5.61 -16.16 -16.25
C GLU A 82 -4.45 -15.74 -15.32
N LEU A 83 -4.75 -15.43 -14.04
CA LEU A 83 -3.74 -15.11 -13.03
C LEU A 83 -2.79 -16.29 -12.79
N LEU A 84 -3.34 -17.50 -12.64
CA LEU A 84 -2.55 -18.71 -12.38
C LEU A 84 -1.71 -19.12 -13.62
N ASP A 85 -2.27 -19.00 -14.80
CA ASP A 85 -1.58 -19.32 -16.04
C ASP A 85 -0.40 -18.36 -16.27
N GLU A 86 -0.60 -17.06 -16.10
CA GLU A 86 0.47 -16.06 -16.18
C GLU A 86 1.54 -16.27 -15.09
N ALA A 87 1.14 -16.65 -13.87
CA ALA A 87 2.09 -16.98 -12.81
C ALA A 87 2.94 -18.19 -13.15
N ARG A 88 2.35 -19.18 -13.81
CA ARG A 88 3.05 -20.38 -14.29
C ARG A 88 4.04 -20.06 -15.43
N GLU A 89 3.60 -19.26 -16.40
CA GLU A 89 4.44 -18.81 -17.52
C GLU A 89 5.65 -18.02 -17.03
N LYS A 90 5.44 -17.11 -16.09
CA LYS A 90 6.50 -16.29 -15.47
C LYS A 90 7.29 -17.02 -14.37
N LYS A 91 6.99 -18.31 -14.14
CA LYS A 91 7.64 -19.14 -13.11
C LYS A 91 7.61 -18.54 -11.69
N ILE A 92 6.56 -17.78 -11.38
CA ILE A 92 6.38 -17.18 -10.04
C ILE A 92 5.99 -18.25 -9.04
N LYS A 93 6.83 -18.46 -8.02
CA LYS A 93 6.51 -19.34 -6.88
C LYS A 93 5.67 -18.56 -5.87
N TYR A 94 4.42 -18.93 -5.66
CA TYR A 94 3.50 -18.33 -4.70
C TYR A 94 2.92 -19.40 -3.76
N GLU A 95 2.43 -18.98 -2.60
CA GLU A 95 1.80 -19.88 -1.60
C GLU A 95 0.28 -19.85 -1.69
N ALA A 96 -0.28 -18.70 -2.07
CA ALA A 96 -1.71 -18.47 -2.16
C ALA A 96 -2.02 -17.36 -3.18
N VAL A 97 -3.25 -17.32 -3.64
CA VAL A 97 -3.84 -16.18 -4.34
C VAL A 97 -4.45 -15.25 -3.29
N THR A 98 -4.12 -13.99 -3.33
CA THR A 98 -4.77 -12.95 -2.52
C THR A 98 -6.00 -12.44 -3.26
N MET A 99 -7.16 -12.56 -2.65
CA MET A 99 -8.38 -11.85 -3.01
C MET A 99 -8.43 -10.58 -2.18
N GLN A 100 -8.66 -9.44 -2.79
CA GLN A 100 -8.62 -8.14 -2.12
C GLN A 100 -9.77 -7.25 -2.62
N GLU A 101 -10.37 -6.45 -1.74
CA GLU A 101 -11.34 -5.44 -2.16
C GLU A 101 -10.68 -4.43 -3.09
N PHE A 102 -11.44 -3.99 -4.08
CA PHE A 102 -11.00 -2.92 -4.97
C PHE A 102 -11.36 -1.57 -4.36
N VAL A 103 -10.36 -0.73 -4.19
CA VAL A 103 -10.54 0.63 -3.70
C VAL A 103 -10.11 1.61 -4.78
N SER A 104 -11.02 2.48 -5.20
CA SER A 104 -10.73 3.58 -6.13
C SER A 104 -10.29 4.83 -5.35
N GLY A 105 -9.41 5.61 -5.95
CA GLY A 105 -8.92 6.85 -5.35
C GLY A 105 -7.60 7.30 -5.93
N VAL A 106 -7.00 8.31 -5.32
CA VAL A 106 -5.65 8.76 -5.66
C VAL A 106 -4.65 7.82 -5.02
N GLU A 107 -3.78 7.22 -5.84
CA GLU A 107 -2.71 6.35 -5.38
C GLU A 107 -1.52 7.19 -4.92
N LEU A 108 -1.20 7.07 -3.65
CA LEU A 108 -0.09 7.73 -2.99
C LEU A 108 0.93 6.69 -2.54
N ALA A 109 2.17 7.10 -2.32
CA ALA A 109 3.21 6.31 -1.71
C ALA A 109 3.71 6.99 -0.44
N LEU A 110 3.87 6.20 0.61
CA LEU A 110 4.41 6.63 1.87
C LEU A 110 5.45 5.64 2.34
N SER A 111 6.62 6.13 2.73
CA SER A 111 7.60 5.30 3.43
C SER A 111 8.28 6.09 4.55
N LEU A 112 8.76 5.35 5.53
CA LEU A 112 9.63 5.84 6.58
C LEU A 112 10.76 4.85 6.75
N GLN A 113 11.99 5.34 6.66
CA GLN A 113 13.20 4.53 6.74
C GLN A 113 14.24 5.22 7.61
N LYS A 114 15.14 4.40 8.20
CA LYS A 114 16.28 4.92 8.94
C LYS A 114 17.39 5.30 7.97
N ASP A 115 17.79 6.56 8.00
CA ASP A 115 18.94 7.09 7.29
C ASP A 115 20.14 7.21 8.24
N PRO A 116 21.36 6.81 7.83
CA PRO A 116 22.53 6.83 8.71
C PRO A 116 22.95 8.25 9.15
N THR A 117 22.60 9.27 8.37
CA THR A 117 22.97 10.66 8.63
C THR A 117 21.86 11.46 9.31
N PHE A 118 20.63 11.29 8.85
CA PHE A 118 19.47 12.09 9.27
C PHE A 118 18.57 11.41 10.29
N GLY A 119 18.87 10.18 10.69
CA GLY A 119 17.97 9.38 11.52
C GLY A 119 16.79 8.81 10.70
N HIS A 120 15.56 8.93 11.20
CA HIS A 120 14.42 8.50 10.39
C HIS A 120 13.98 9.58 9.40
N VAL A 121 13.73 9.18 8.17
CA VAL A 121 13.27 10.04 7.08
C VAL A 121 11.93 9.52 6.57
N ILE A 122 10.93 10.39 6.47
CA ILE A 122 9.65 10.11 5.84
C ILE A 122 9.67 10.58 4.39
N MET A 123 9.19 9.72 3.50
CA MET A 123 8.92 10.01 2.09
C MET A 123 7.42 9.96 1.85
N PHE A 124 6.91 10.91 1.09
CA PHE A 124 5.52 10.98 0.66
C PHE A 124 5.44 11.46 -0.78
N GLY A 125 4.54 10.89 -1.58
CA GLY A 125 4.32 11.30 -2.96
C GLY A 125 3.25 10.49 -3.67
N PHE A 126 3.23 10.59 -5.00
CA PHE A 126 2.34 9.79 -5.84
C PHE A 126 2.89 8.37 -5.98
N GLY A 127 2.00 7.38 -5.87
CA GLY A 127 2.29 5.95 -5.91
C GLY A 127 1.72 5.25 -7.14
N GLY A 128 1.63 3.91 -7.05
CA GLY A 128 1.05 3.07 -8.09
C GLY A 128 1.89 3.03 -9.38
N ALA A 129 1.21 2.81 -10.51
CA ALA A 129 1.85 2.68 -11.83
C ALA A 129 2.60 3.95 -12.28
N PHE A 130 2.33 5.10 -11.68
CA PHE A 130 2.96 6.38 -12.01
C PHE A 130 4.22 6.66 -11.19
N SER A 131 4.51 5.90 -10.15
CA SER A 131 5.64 6.12 -9.24
C SER A 131 7.01 6.06 -9.94
N ASP A 132 7.15 5.17 -10.92
CA ASP A 132 8.42 4.98 -11.64
C ASP A 132 8.67 6.04 -12.71
N MET A 133 7.63 6.65 -13.25
CA MET A 133 7.74 7.62 -14.34
C MET A 133 8.04 9.05 -13.88
N HIS A 134 7.63 9.46 -12.69
CA HIS A 134 7.68 10.87 -12.32
C HIS A 134 8.48 11.20 -11.07
N LYS A 135 8.82 10.24 -10.21
CA LYS A 135 9.51 10.48 -8.93
C LYS A 135 9.01 11.74 -8.20
N ASP A 136 7.66 11.89 -8.20
CA ASP A 136 7.00 13.05 -7.60
C ASP A 136 6.81 12.80 -6.11
N VAL A 137 7.89 13.02 -5.37
CA VAL A 137 8.01 12.70 -3.95
C VAL A 137 8.69 13.82 -3.17
N ALA A 138 8.31 13.98 -1.91
CA ALA A 138 8.89 14.86 -0.95
C ALA A 138 9.49 14.08 0.23
N TYR A 139 10.59 14.54 0.78
CA TYR A 139 11.29 13.92 1.91
C TYR A 139 11.41 14.89 3.07
N ARG A 140 11.31 14.38 4.31
CA ARG A 140 11.59 15.16 5.54
C ARG A 140 12.23 14.26 6.59
N ALA A 141 13.14 14.84 7.37
CA ALA A 141 13.63 14.20 8.58
C ALA A 141 12.53 14.15 9.65
N CYS A 142 12.42 13.04 10.35
CA CYS A 142 11.42 12.84 11.42
C CYS A 142 11.94 13.36 12.77
N PRO A 143 11.04 13.83 13.65
CA PRO A 143 9.60 13.98 13.48
C PRO A 143 9.22 15.25 12.69
N ILE A 144 8.11 15.24 11.98
CA ILE A 144 7.57 16.41 11.29
C ILE A 144 6.41 17.04 12.10
N ASN A 145 6.21 18.33 11.90
CA ASN A 145 5.07 19.09 12.40
C ASN A 145 4.01 19.30 11.30
N ASP A 146 2.91 19.97 11.63
CA ASP A 146 1.81 20.23 10.70
C ASP A 146 2.23 21.07 9.49
N ARG A 147 3.08 22.07 9.70
CA ARG A 147 3.63 22.91 8.62
C ARG A 147 4.47 22.09 7.64
N ASP A 148 5.29 21.17 8.18
CA ASP A 148 6.13 20.30 7.36
C ASP A 148 5.26 19.33 6.54
N ALA A 149 4.24 18.74 7.15
CA ALA A 149 3.28 17.86 6.45
C ALA A 149 2.56 18.61 5.31
N GLY A 150 2.12 19.85 5.58
CA GLY A 150 1.53 20.70 4.54
C GLY A 150 2.52 21.01 3.41
N ARG A 151 3.78 21.34 3.74
CA ARG A 151 4.81 21.59 2.72
C ARG A 151 5.15 20.34 1.90
N MET A 152 5.14 19.16 2.48
CA MET A 152 5.36 17.92 1.71
C MET A 152 4.31 17.76 0.59
N ILE A 153 3.05 18.12 0.86
CA ILE A 153 2.00 18.11 -0.17
C ILE A 153 2.24 19.21 -1.22
N GLU A 154 2.65 20.42 -0.77
CA GLU A 154 2.90 21.55 -1.67
C GLU A 154 4.12 21.35 -2.58
N ASP A 155 5.12 20.60 -2.14
CA ASP A 155 6.33 20.31 -2.91
C ASP A 155 6.08 19.34 -4.07
N LEU A 156 4.96 18.59 -4.05
CA LEU A 156 4.62 17.69 -5.14
C LEU A 156 4.28 18.48 -6.41
N LYS A 157 4.83 18.05 -7.53
CA LYS A 157 4.56 18.63 -8.87
C LYS A 157 3.09 18.45 -9.25
N SER A 158 2.55 17.26 -8.96
CA SER A 158 1.19 16.85 -9.29
C SER A 158 0.15 17.18 -8.19
N LYS A 159 0.48 18.04 -7.24
CA LYS A 159 -0.39 18.42 -6.10
C LYS A 159 -1.80 18.90 -6.50
N LYS A 160 -1.97 19.40 -7.72
CA LYS A 160 -3.28 19.79 -8.23
C LYS A 160 -4.28 18.64 -8.20
N ILE A 161 -3.84 17.40 -8.40
CA ILE A 161 -4.70 16.20 -8.34
C ILE A 161 -5.34 16.06 -6.94
N LEU A 162 -4.63 16.45 -5.89
CA LEU A 162 -5.12 16.41 -4.52
C LEU A 162 -6.02 17.60 -4.16
N LYS A 163 -5.96 18.68 -4.93
CA LYS A 163 -6.57 19.99 -4.58
C LYS A 163 -7.65 20.46 -5.55
N ASP A 164 -7.87 19.78 -6.67
CA ASP A 164 -8.75 20.27 -7.72
C ASP A 164 -10.26 20.22 -7.38
N GLY A 165 -10.60 19.65 -6.24
CA GLY A 165 -11.97 19.59 -5.72
C GLY A 165 -12.90 18.59 -6.42
N ARG A 166 -12.42 17.86 -7.46
CA ARG A 166 -13.22 16.83 -8.13
C ARG A 166 -13.49 15.62 -7.24
N MET A 167 -12.56 15.35 -6.36
CA MET A 167 -12.67 14.34 -5.30
C MET A 167 -12.66 15.08 -3.98
N ASN A 168 -13.64 14.80 -3.12
CA ASN A 168 -13.70 15.40 -1.78
C ASN A 168 -12.66 14.76 -0.85
N LEU A 169 -11.39 15.12 -1.04
CA LEU A 169 -10.26 14.55 -0.31
C LEU A 169 -9.99 15.32 0.99
N ASP A 170 -9.95 14.60 2.11
CA ASP A 170 -9.61 15.16 3.41
C ASP A 170 -8.09 15.30 3.59
N LEU A 171 -7.52 16.40 3.07
CA LEU A 171 -6.09 16.69 3.19
C LEU A 171 -5.64 16.88 4.65
N GLU A 172 -6.54 17.23 5.55
CA GLU A 172 -6.22 17.32 6.99
C GLU A 172 -5.98 15.93 7.59
N LYS A 173 -6.81 14.95 7.22
CA LYS A 173 -6.60 13.55 7.60
C LYS A 173 -5.26 13.03 7.09
N LEU A 174 -4.89 13.36 5.83
CA LEU A 174 -3.58 13.02 5.28
C LEU A 174 -2.43 13.65 6.07
N ARG A 175 -2.49 14.95 6.37
CA ARG A 175 -1.46 15.66 7.17
C ARG A 175 -1.32 15.03 8.55
N LYS A 176 -2.43 14.72 9.22
CA LYS A 176 -2.45 14.04 10.53
C LYS A 176 -1.78 12.66 10.47
N ALA A 177 -2.06 11.87 9.41
CA ALA A 177 -1.42 10.57 9.20
C ALA A 177 0.11 10.70 9.04
N LEU A 178 0.57 11.62 8.18
CA LEU A 178 2.00 11.90 7.98
C LEU A 178 2.70 12.28 9.29
N MET A 179 2.09 13.17 10.09
CA MET A 179 2.64 13.56 11.40
C MET A 179 2.69 12.38 12.39
N LYS A 180 1.63 11.57 12.46
CA LYS A 180 1.58 10.41 13.36
C LYS A 180 2.67 9.40 13.01
N ILE A 181 2.80 9.08 11.72
CA ILE A 181 3.81 8.15 11.21
C ILE A 181 5.21 8.65 11.53
N SER A 182 5.51 9.93 11.31
CA SER A 182 6.82 10.51 11.57
C SER A 182 7.26 10.47 13.05
N LYS A 183 6.29 10.34 13.97
CA LYS A 183 6.53 10.25 15.42
C LYS A 183 6.67 8.81 15.93
N ILE A 184 6.36 7.80 15.11
CA ILE A 184 6.45 6.39 15.53
C ILE A 184 7.85 6.01 16.03
N PRO A 185 8.97 6.42 15.37
CA PRO A 185 10.30 6.06 15.85
C PRO A 185 10.62 6.52 17.27
N GLN A 186 9.98 7.62 17.72
CA GLN A 186 10.16 8.13 19.08
C GLN A 186 9.38 7.30 20.10
N LYS A 187 8.25 6.72 19.69
CA LYS A 187 7.36 5.95 20.57
C LYS A 187 7.68 4.47 20.59
N ARG A 188 8.16 3.92 19.48
CA ARG A 188 8.43 2.49 19.30
C ARG A 188 9.88 2.28 18.88
N ARG A 189 10.70 1.79 19.83
CA ARG A 189 12.11 1.46 19.57
C ARG A 189 12.21 0.29 18.58
N GLY A 190 13.27 0.27 17.79
CA GLY A 190 13.53 -0.81 16.83
C GLY A 190 12.69 -0.73 15.55
N LEU A 191 12.00 0.39 15.28
CA LEU A 191 11.37 0.57 13.97
C LEU A 191 12.43 0.67 12.88
N GLY A 192 12.46 -0.31 11.98
CA GLY A 192 13.34 -0.32 10.81
C GLY A 192 12.71 0.38 9.61
N GLU A 193 11.47 0.00 9.27
CA GLU A 193 10.82 0.49 8.05
C GLU A 193 9.29 0.55 8.18
N ILE A 194 8.69 1.58 7.59
CA ILE A 194 7.28 1.63 7.22
C ILE A 194 7.22 1.84 5.71
N GLY A 195 6.44 1.00 5.02
CA GLY A 195 6.15 1.16 3.60
C GLY A 195 4.67 0.94 3.32
N ILE A 196 4.02 1.90 2.68
CA ILE A 196 2.63 1.80 2.22
C ILE A 196 2.59 2.29 0.77
N ASN A 197 2.46 1.34 -0.16
CA ASN A 197 2.38 1.64 -1.59
C ASN A 197 1.55 0.57 -2.32
N PRO A 198 0.35 0.95 -2.83
CA PRO A 198 -0.23 2.27 -2.71
C PRO A 198 -0.93 2.52 -1.35
N LEU A 199 -0.91 3.78 -0.93
CA LEU A 199 -1.84 4.35 0.01
C LEU A 199 -2.94 5.03 -0.81
N ILE A 200 -4.16 4.53 -0.78
CA ILE A 200 -5.25 5.08 -1.56
C ILE A 200 -5.98 6.12 -0.73
N MET A 201 -6.17 7.30 -1.33
CA MET A 201 -6.93 8.39 -0.75
C MET A 201 -8.19 8.65 -1.57
N ASN A 202 -9.34 8.63 -0.92
CA ASN A 202 -10.64 8.95 -1.49
C ASN A 202 -11.52 9.70 -0.48
N GLU A 203 -12.81 9.87 -0.76
CA GLU A 203 -13.78 10.55 0.12
C GLU A 203 -13.99 9.83 1.47
N ASP A 204 -13.77 8.49 1.54
CA ASP A 204 -13.87 7.71 2.77
C ASP A 204 -12.62 7.88 3.66
N GLY A 205 -11.50 8.32 3.10
CA GLY A 205 -10.25 8.56 3.82
C GLY A 205 -9.02 7.91 3.20
N LEU A 206 -8.20 7.28 4.05
CA LEU A 206 -6.91 6.69 3.68
C LEU A 206 -6.95 5.17 3.84
N LYS A 207 -6.66 4.42 2.79
CA LYS A 207 -6.62 2.95 2.81
C LYS A 207 -5.26 2.40 2.35
N ALA A 208 -4.67 1.56 3.18
CA ALA A 208 -3.39 0.88 2.87
C ALA A 208 -3.66 -0.41 2.11
N VAL A 209 -3.11 -0.52 0.90
CA VAL A 209 -3.29 -1.70 0.03
C VAL A 209 -2.26 -2.78 0.31
N ASN A 210 -0.99 -2.41 0.46
CA ASN A 210 0.11 -3.33 0.75
C ASN A 210 1.02 -2.73 1.82
N PRO A 211 0.55 -2.61 3.07
CA PRO A 211 1.37 -2.07 4.13
C PRO A 211 2.46 -3.06 4.54
N ARG A 212 3.66 -2.53 4.75
CA ARG A 212 4.78 -3.25 5.33
C ARG A 212 5.38 -2.45 6.47
N ILE A 213 5.40 -3.04 7.65
CA ILE A 213 5.95 -2.44 8.86
C ILE A 213 6.97 -3.43 9.43
N VAL A 214 8.22 -3.01 9.53
CA VAL A 214 9.33 -3.85 9.98
C VAL A 214 9.99 -3.27 11.22
N PHE A 215 10.17 -4.11 12.21
CA PHE A 215 10.96 -3.82 13.41
C PHE A 215 12.22 -4.69 13.41
N ASP A 216 13.35 -4.14 13.86
CA ASP A 216 14.61 -4.82 14.07
C ASP A 216 14.52 -5.90 15.18
#